data_af462cc585647a3f3c0badc82c12c8e1
#
_entry.id   af462cc585647a3f3c0badc82c12c8e1
#
_cell.length_a   1.000
_cell.length_b   1.000
_cell.length_c   1.000
_cell.angle_alpha   90.00
_cell.angle_beta   90.00
_cell.angle_gamma   90.00
#
_symmetry.space_group_name_H-M   'P 1'
#
loop_
_entity.id
_entity.type
_entity.pdbx_description
1 polymer ?
#
loop_
_entity_poly.entity_id
_entity_poly.type
_entity_poly.pdbx_seq_one_letter_code
_entity_poly.pdbx_strand_id
1 'polypeptide(L)'
;MLCGEAVPLPFHDDEFDRVFTSHFYGHLQRDERTDFLAEARRVASQLVVVDSALREDVQPEEWQERVLDDGSRHRVYKRFFRASDLAEELGGATVLHDGNWFAAVAT
;
A
#
# COMPACT_ATOMS: atom_id res chain seq x y z
N MET A 1 6.33 5.14 10.29
CA MET A 1 6.09 4.74 8.90
C MET A 1 7.28 3.97 8.37
N LEU A 2 7.05 2.87 7.70
CA LEU A 2 8.11 2.07 7.11
C LEU A 2 8.47 2.60 5.72
N CYS A 3 9.76 2.75 5.47
CA CYS A 3 10.29 3.17 4.18
C CYS A 3 11.33 2.14 3.72
N GLY A 4 11.56 2.06 2.41
CA GLY A 4 12.53 1.15 1.82
C GLY A 4 11.90 -0.18 1.42
N GLU A 5 12.69 -1.24 1.42
CA GLU A 5 12.23 -2.56 1.04
C GLU A 5 11.23 -3.11 2.06
N ALA A 6 10.11 -3.59 1.57
CA ALA A 6 9.01 -3.97 2.44
C ALA A 6 9.17 -5.36 3.05
N VAL A 7 9.90 -6.25 2.42
CA VAL A 7 9.91 -7.67 2.83
C VAL A 7 11.30 -8.25 2.71
N PRO A 8 11.77 -8.96 3.75
CA PRO A 8 11.17 -9.06 5.08
C PRO A 8 11.34 -7.77 5.90
N LEU A 9 10.42 -7.53 6.83
CA LEU A 9 10.55 -6.40 7.73
C LEU A 9 11.57 -6.73 8.83
N PRO A 10 12.50 -5.81 9.16
CA PRO A 10 13.58 -6.07 10.11
C PRO A 10 13.13 -5.89 11.57
N PHE A 11 11.96 -6.37 11.92
CA PHE A 11 11.37 -6.21 13.25
C PHE A 11 10.97 -7.55 13.82
N HIS A 12 10.88 -7.61 15.14
CA HIS A 12 10.43 -8.80 15.86
C HIS A 12 8.91 -8.97 15.75
N ASP A 13 8.45 -10.19 16.01
CA ASP A 13 7.01 -10.47 16.08
C ASP A 13 6.36 -9.58 17.13
N ASP A 14 5.17 -9.05 16.82
CA ASP A 14 4.38 -8.22 17.72
C ASP A 14 5.13 -7.02 18.31
N GLU A 15 6.13 -6.49 17.58
CA GLU A 15 6.92 -5.36 18.07
C GLU A 15 6.12 -4.06 18.12
N PHE A 16 5.08 -3.93 17.28
CA PHE A 16 4.28 -2.71 17.18
C PHE A 16 2.81 -3.00 17.40
N ASP A 17 2.08 -2.02 17.91
CA ASP A 17 0.62 -2.08 17.97
C ASP A 17 0.01 -1.85 16.58
N ARG A 18 0.65 -1.00 15.77
CA ARG A 18 0.14 -0.59 14.48
C ARG A 18 1.26 -0.35 13.48
N VAL A 19 1.01 -0.77 12.24
CA VAL A 19 1.80 -0.37 11.07
C VAL A 19 0.92 0.56 10.23
N PHE A 20 1.49 1.69 9.82
CA PHE A 20 0.81 2.66 8.96
C PHE A 20 1.59 2.83 7.67
N THR A 21 0.90 2.78 6.53
CA THR A 21 1.50 3.07 5.22
C THR A 21 0.68 4.15 4.51
N SER A 22 1.39 5.04 3.81
CA SER A 22 0.76 6.09 3.01
C SER A 22 1.44 6.15 1.64
N HIS A 23 0.67 5.90 0.57
CA HIS A 23 1.13 5.91 -0.81
C HIS A 23 2.32 4.98 -1.08
N PHE A 24 2.39 3.88 -0.35
CA PHE A 24 3.42 2.86 -0.49
C PHE A 24 2.86 1.55 -1.05
N TYR A 25 1.77 1.10 -0.47
CA TYR A 25 1.17 -0.21 -0.76
C TYR A 25 0.84 -0.36 -2.26
N GLY A 26 0.34 0.69 -2.88
CA GLY A 26 -0.01 0.71 -4.29
C GLY A 26 1.18 0.60 -5.25
N HIS A 27 2.40 0.80 -4.77
CA HIS A 27 3.62 0.61 -5.57
C HIS A 27 4.10 -0.83 -5.57
N LEU A 28 3.52 -1.70 -4.76
CA LEU A 28 3.85 -3.12 -4.70
C LEU A 28 3.04 -3.89 -5.73
N GLN A 29 3.69 -4.82 -6.43
CA GLN A 29 2.99 -5.77 -7.28
C GLN A 29 2.27 -6.80 -6.41
N ARG A 30 1.38 -7.58 -7.01
CA ARG A 30 0.49 -8.48 -6.26
C ARG A 30 1.24 -9.39 -5.29
N ASP A 31 2.30 -10.03 -5.74
CA ASP A 31 3.08 -10.96 -4.90
C ASP A 31 3.75 -10.20 -3.75
N GLU A 32 4.26 -9.02 -4.03
CA GLU A 32 4.87 -8.16 -3.03
C GLU A 32 3.85 -7.67 -2.00
N ARG A 33 2.63 -7.35 -2.44
CA ARG A 33 1.55 -6.98 -1.52
C ARG A 33 1.20 -8.11 -0.58
N THR A 34 1.10 -9.34 -1.09
CA THR A 34 0.81 -10.53 -0.28
C THR A 34 1.89 -10.74 0.78
N ASP A 35 3.15 -10.66 0.40
CA ASP A 35 4.27 -10.82 1.32
C ASP A 35 4.31 -9.69 2.36
N PHE A 36 4.06 -8.47 1.93
CA PHE A 36 3.99 -7.33 2.85
C PHE A 36 2.90 -7.49 3.89
N LEU A 37 1.70 -7.93 3.48
CA LEU A 37 0.59 -8.14 4.41
C LEU A 37 0.92 -9.20 5.46
N ALA A 38 1.58 -10.29 5.06
CA ALA A 38 2.01 -11.33 6.00
C ALA A 38 2.99 -10.77 7.03
N GLU A 39 3.98 -9.99 6.58
CA GLU A 39 4.97 -9.38 7.46
C GLU A 39 4.36 -8.31 8.37
N ALA A 40 3.46 -7.48 7.84
CA ALA A 40 2.78 -6.49 8.66
C ALA A 40 1.96 -7.13 9.79
N ARG A 41 1.29 -8.24 9.49
CA ARG A 41 0.54 -9.01 10.50
C ARG A 41 1.45 -9.66 11.54
N ARG A 42 2.65 -10.02 11.14
CA ARG A 42 3.66 -10.60 12.05
C ARG A 42 4.14 -9.58 13.08
N VAL A 43 4.41 -8.34 12.64
CA VAL A 43 5.03 -7.32 13.50
C VAL A 43 4.04 -6.43 14.24
N ALA A 44 2.78 -6.40 13.83
CA ALA A 44 1.77 -5.55 14.45
C ALA A 44 0.39 -6.19 14.46
N SER A 45 -0.42 -5.80 15.45
CA SER A 45 -1.80 -6.26 15.56
C SER A 45 -2.75 -5.51 14.62
N GLN A 46 -2.37 -4.32 14.16
CA GLN A 46 -3.19 -3.52 13.25
C GLN A 46 -2.36 -2.97 12.10
N LEU A 47 -2.95 -2.98 10.91
CA LEU A 47 -2.39 -2.36 9.72
C LEU A 47 -3.36 -1.29 9.22
N VAL A 48 -2.84 -0.09 8.98
CA VAL A 48 -3.57 1.01 8.35
C VAL A 48 -2.92 1.30 7.01
N VAL A 49 -3.69 1.23 5.93
CA VAL A 49 -3.23 1.51 4.57
C VAL A 49 -3.97 2.70 4.01
N VAL A 50 -3.21 3.70 3.57
CA VAL A 50 -3.72 4.86 2.83
C VAL A 50 -3.07 4.83 1.47
N ASP A 51 -3.87 4.87 0.41
CA ASP A 51 -3.34 4.88 -0.95
C ASP A 51 -4.27 5.60 -1.92
N SER A 52 -3.79 5.78 -3.15
CA SER A 52 -4.52 6.52 -4.18
C SER A 52 -5.81 5.81 -4.57
N ALA A 53 -6.90 6.57 -4.59
CA ALA A 53 -8.22 6.05 -4.95
C ALA A 53 -8.33 5.82 -6.46
N LEU A 54 -9.01 4.74 -6.85
CA LEU A 54 -9.39 4.49 -8.23
C LEU A 54 -10.45 5.51 -8.67
N ARG A 55 -10.23 6.12 -9.82
CA ARG A 55 -11.15 7.08 -10.45
C ARG A 55 -11.46 6.63 -11.85
N GLU A 56 -12.52 7.22 -12.43
CA GLU A 56 -12.95 6.89 -13.81
C GLU A 56 -11.89 7.23 -14.85
N ASP A 57 -11.06 8.23 -14.60
CA ASP A 57 -10.06 8.74 -15.53
C ASP A 57 -8.71 8.03 -15.42
N VAL A 58 -8.57 7.03 -14.55
CA VAL A 58 -7.32 6.28 -14.38
C VAL A 58 -7.55 4.78 -14.52
N GLN A 59 -6.51 4.08 -14.95
CA GLN A 59 -6.53 2.63 -14.98
C GLN A 59 -6.25 2.07 -13.59
N PRO A 60 -6.81 0.88 -13.22
CA PRO A 60 -6.52 0.26 -11.93
C PRO A 60 -5.03 0.02 -11.68
N GLU A 61 -4.30 -0.29 -12.74
CA GLU A 61 -2.86 -0.51 -12.68
C GLU A 61 -2.19 0.26 -13.80
N GLU A 62 -1.02 0.83 -13.52
CA GLU A 62 -0.23 1.48 -14.56
C GLU A 62 1.26 1.49 -14.19
N TRP A 63 2.09 1.62 -15.21
CA TRP A 63 3.51 1.89 -15.05
C TRP A 63 3.73 3.36 -15.35
N GLN A 64 4.26 4.09 -14.36
CA GLN A 64 4.53 5.51 -14.46
C GLN A 64 6.02 5.73 -14.74
N GLU A 65 6.31 6.62 -15.69
CA GLU A 65 7.69 7.03 -15.91
C GLU A 65 8.04 8.17 -14.96
N ARG A 66 9.14 8.02 -14.24
CA ARG A 66 9.66 9.02 -13.32
C ARG A 66 11.01 9.48 -13.79
N VAL A 67 11.22 10.80 -13.80
CA VAL A 67 12.51 11.42 -14.13
C VAL A 67 13.12 11.95 -12.84
N LEU A 68 14.31 11.47 -12.52
CA LEU A 68 15.04 11.92 -11.33
C LEU A 68 15.84 13.19 -11.64
N ASP A 69 16.33 13.85 -10.58
CA ASP A 69 17.09 15.10 -10.70
C ASP A 69 18.35 14.96 -11.55
N ASP A 70 18.92 13.77 -11.62
CA ASP A 70 20.08 13.47 -12.47
C ASP A 70 19.71 13.20 -13.93
N GLY A 71 18.44 13.31 -14.29
CA GLY A 71 17.93 13.06 -15.64
C GLY A 71 17.66 11.60 -15.97
N SER A 72 17.91 10.67 -15.05
CA SER A 72 17.60 9.26 -15.28
C SER A 72 16.09 9.03 -15.25
N ARG A 73 15.65 8.03 -16.02
CA ARG A 73 14.24 7.69 -16.15
C ARG A 73 14.00 6.31 -15.54
N HIS A 74 12.92 6.21 -14.75
CA HIS A 74 12.53 4.96 -14.09
C HIS A 74 11.05 4.70 -14.31
N ARG A 75 10.70 3.42 -14.47
CA ARG A 75 9.30 3.01 -14.53
C ARG A 75 8.90 2.52 -13.14
N VAL A 76 7.79 3.07 -12.63
CA VAL A 76 7.25 2.76 -11.31
C VAL A 76 5.87 2.18 -11.46
N TYR A 77 5.64 1.01 -10.88
CA TYR A 77 4.33 0.38 -10.83
C TYR A 77 3.43 1.14 -9.86
N LYS A 78 2.17 1.36 -10.26
CA LYS A 78 1.16 2.00 -9.42
C LYS A 78 -0.16 1.29 -9.56
N ARG A 79 -0.74 0.89 -8.43
CA ARG A 79 -2.10 0.37 -8.30
C ARG A 79 -2.97 1.40 -7.63
N PHE A 80 -4.15 1.65 -8.20
CA PHE A 80 -5.21 2.48 -7.61
C PHE A 80 -6.30 1.56 -7.07
N PHE A 81 -6.87 1.91 -5.93
CA PHE A 81 -7.83 1.05 -5.24
C PHE A 81 -9.17 1.75 -5.03
N ARG A 82 -10.25 0.98 -5.20
CA ARG A 82 -11.51 1.33 -4.55
C ARG A 82 -11.37 0.96 -3.08
N ALA A 83 -11.95 1.76 -2.18
CA ALA A 83 -11.82 1.51 -0.74
C ALA A 83 -12.33 0.11 -0.36
N SER A 84 -13.44 -0.34 -0.96
CA SER A 84 -13.98 -1.68 -0.74
C SER A 84 -13.04 -2.79 -1.18
N ASP A 85 -12.38 -2.62 -2.34
CA ASP A 85 -11.43 -3.60 -2.87
C ASP A 85 -10.17 -3.66 -2.01
N LEU A 86 -9.69 -2.51 -1.55
CA LEU A 86 -8.55 -2.45 -0.65
C LEU A 86 -8.86 -3.12 0.70
N ALA A 87 -10.04 -2.85 1.27
CA ALA A 87 -10.48 -3.47 2.51
C ALA A 87 -10.58 -4.99 2.37
N GLU A 88 -11.11 -5.47 1.24
CA GLU A 88 -11.22 -6.90 0.95
C GLU A 88 -9.84 -7.56 0.80
N GLU A 89 -8.92 -6.90 0.13
CA GLU A 89 -7.55 -7.40 -0.05
C GLU A 89 -6.82 -7.54 1.30
N LEU A 90 -7.13 -6.68 2.27
CA LEU A 90 -6.62 -6.77 3.63
C LEU A 90 -7.38 -7.76 4.52
N GLY A 91 -8.28 -8.54 3.98
CA GLY A 91 -9.01 -9.57 4.73
C GLY A 91 -10.28 -9.08 5.41
N GLY A 92 -10.91 -8.04 4.88
CA GLY A 92 -12.16 -7.49 5.44
C GLY A 92 -11.92 -6.33 6.38
N ALA A 93 -10.98 -5.46 6.05
CA ALA A 93 -10.64 -4.28 6.84
C ALA A 93 -11.80 -3.27 6.89
N THR A 94 -11.75 -2.38 7.87
CA THR A 94 -12.71 -1.28 8.01
C THR A 94 -12.29 -0.12 7.11
N VAL A 95 -13.23 0.39 6.32
CA VAL A 95 -13.00 1.59 5.51
C VAL A 95 -13.06 2.81 6.42
N LEU A 96 -11.96 3.55 6.49
CA LEU A 96 -11.86 4.80 7.27
C LEU A 96 -12.19 6.02 6.42
N HIS A 97 -11.84 5.98 5.13
CA HIS A 97 -12.07 7.07 4.20
C HIS A 97 -12.21 6.52 2.79
N ASP A 98 -13.22 6.98 2.09
CA ASP A 98 -13.48 6.63 0.69
C ASP A 98 -13.68 7.94 -0.09
N GLY A 99 -12.56 8.54 -0.51
CA GLY A 99 -12.54 9.81 -1.20
C GLY A 99 -12.18 9.68 -2.66
N ASN A 100 -12.23 10.81 -3.37
CA ASN A 100 -11.89 10.85 -4.80
C ASN A 100 -10.38 10.72 -5.05
N TRP A 101 -9.57 11.08 -4.08
CA TRP A 101 -8.13 11.14 -4.23
C TRP A 101 -7.40 10.02 -3.51
N PHE A 102 -7.90 9.62 -2.34
CA PHE A 102 -7.31 8.53 -1.59
C PHE A 102 -8.37 7.71 -0.87
N ALA A 103 -7.99 6.47 -0.57
CA ALA A 103 -8.76 5.55 0.27
C ALA A 103 -7.92 5.18 1.48
N ALA A 104 -8.56 5.01 2.63
CA ALA A 104 -7.91 4.58 3.86
C ALA A 104 -8.68 3.44 4.50
N VAL A 105 -7.99 2.38 4.86
CA VAL A 105 -8.58 1.21 5.52
C VAL A 105 -7.72 0.77 6.70
N ALA A 106 -8.36 0.15 7.69
CA ALA A 106 -7.68 -0.40 8.86
C ALA A 106 -8.16 -1.83 9.14
N THR A 107 -7.21 -2.70 9.41
CA THR A 107 -7.53 -4.07 9.83
C THR A 107 -8.05 -4.15 11.26
#